data_63c9f48bc116f2b1828ddbce453724d6
#
_entry.id   63c9f48bc116f2b1828ddbce453724d6
#
_cell.length_a   1.000
_cell.length_b   1.000
_cell.length_c   1.000
_cell.angle_alpha   90.00
_cell.angle_beta   90.00
_cell.angle_gamma   90.00
#
_symmetry.space_group_name_H-M   'P 1'
#
loop_
_entity.id
_entity.type
_entity.pdbx_description
1 polymer ?
#
loop_
_entity_poly.entity_id
_entity_poly.type
_entity_poly.pdbx_seq_one_letter_code
_entity_poly.pdbx_strand_id
1 'polypeptide(L)'
;MEKLLKVLTDPVSNRILQMIRVRKKMTISDILSENTNLPRATVYRKIEKMLDVGAIEIVDSHKVRGQTENVYAIKTIYIANPENNEDSFKMVTISLMQILDQYDRYFKSENADVNKDKLFLLNYAISLSDKDFSEMMSGIFKIVDKYQKKKSSSDAKLRNLYLLSV
;
A
#
# COMPACT_ATOMS: atom_id res chain seq x y z
N MET A 1 15.19 0.28 -9.95
CA MET A 1 15.01 -0.52 -8.70
C MET A 1 15.56 0.19 -7.46
N GLU A 2 16.81 0.57 -7.41
CA GLU A 2 17.41 1.27 -6.25
C GLU A 2 16.66 2.56 -5.83
N LYS A 3 16.16 3.35 -6.80
CA LYS A 3 15.36 4.55 -6.53
C LYS A 3 14.03 4.23 -5.85
N LEU A 4 13.35 3.15 -6.28
CA LEU A 4 12.09 2.71 -5.67
C LEU A 4 12.32 2.24 -4.24
N LEU A 5 13.39 1.48 -3.98
CA LEU A 5 13.84 1.09 -2.65
C LEU A 5 14.00 2.30 -1.73
N LYS A 6 14.77 3.30 -2.15
CA LYS A 6 14.99 4.53 -1.39
C LYS A 6 13.69 5.27 -1.06
N VAL A 7 12.71 5.22 -1.94
CA VAL A 7 11.39 5.81 -1.70
C VAL A 7 10.60 5.01 -0.68
N LEU A 8 10.57 3.67 -0.82
CA LEU A 8 9.77 2.80 0.06
C LEU A 8 10.34 2.69 1.48
N THR A 9 11.67 2.81 1.64
CA THR A 9 12.33 2.78 2.95
C THR A 9 12.44 4.16 3.62
N ASP A 10 12.14 5.25 2.90
CA ASP A 10 12.13 6.59 3.46
C ASP A 10 10.93 6.80 4.38
N PRO A 11 11.11 7.17 5.66
CA PRO A 11 10.02 7.26 6.63
C PRO A 11 8.91 8.23 6.23
N VAL A 12 9.28 9.36 5.61
CA VAL A 12 8.31 10.39 5.17
C VAL A 12 7.51 9.90 3.98
N SER A 13 8.16 9.31 2.98
CA SER A 13 7.50 8.72 1.83
C SER A 13 6.56 7.59 2.25
N ASN A 14 7.02 6.71 3.15
CA ASN A 14 6.21 5.60 3.66
C ASN A 14 4.96 6.15 4.39
N ARG A 15 5.09 7.17 5.23
CA ARG A 15 3.94 7.80 5.89
C ARG A 15 2.92 8.32 4.88
N ILE A 16 3.37 9.04 3.85
CA ILE A 16 2.49 9.55 2.78
C ILE A 16 1.82 8.38 2.03
N LEU A 17 2.56 7.33 1.68
CA LEU A 17 2.01 6.14 1.03
C LEU A 17 0.92 5.47 1.89
N GLN A 18 1.12 5.38 3.21
CA GLN A 18 0.10 4.83 4.11
C GLN A 18 -1.16 5.71 4.14
N MET A 19 -1.02 7.04 4.18
CA MET A 19 -2.17 7.96 4.12
C MET A 19 -2.96 7.77 2.82
N ILE A 20 -2.29 7.75 1.66
CA ILE A 20 -2.94 7.51 0.37
C ILE A 20 -3.61 6.12 0.35
N ARG A 21 -2.97 5.09 0.92
CA ARG A 21 -3.53 3.73 0.99
C ARG A 21 -4.83 3.69 1.80
N VAL A 22 -4.87 4.36 2.94
CA VAL A 22 -6.05 4.45 3.82
C VAL A 22 -7.20 5.18 3.13
N ARG A 23 -6.90 6.32 2.53
CA ARG A 23 -7.90 7.19 1.87
C ARG A 23 -8.23 6.74 0.46
N LYS A 24 -7.50 5.76 -0.09
CA LYS A 24 -7.52 5.28 -1.48
C LYS A 24 -6.98 6.29 -2.48
N LYS A 25 -7.31 7.58 -2.31
CA LYS A 25 -6.83 8.69 -3.14
C LYS A 25 -6.75 9.97 -2.31
N MET A 26 -5.74 10.80 -2.57
CA MET A 26 -5.52 12.08 -1.88
C MET A 26 -4.89 13.10 -2.80
N THR A 27 -5.19 14.38 -2.56
CA THR A 27 -4.45 15.52 -3.11
C THR A 27 -3.27 15.87 -2.19
N ILE A 28 -2.37 16.76 -2.65
CA ILE A 28 -1.32 17.32 -1.77
C ILE A 28 -1.95 18.16 -0.65
N SER A 29 -3.02 18.87 -0.92
CA SER A 29 -3.76 19.64 0.09
C SER A 29 -4.32 18.73 1.19
N ASP A 30 -4.89 17.58 0.82
CA ASP A 30 -5.36 16.58 1.80
C ASP A 30 -4.23 16.07 2.67
N ILE A 31 -3.08 15.70 2.06
CA ILE A 31 -1.90 15.23 2.79
C ILE A 31 -1.39 16.27 3.79
N LEU A 32 -1.38 17.54 3.39
CA LEU A 32 -0.95 18.63 4.25
C LEU A 32 -1.95 18.92 5.38
N SER A 33 -3.26 18.76 5.13
CA SER A 33 -4.31 18.99 6.13
C SER A 33 -4.35 17.92 7.23
N GLU A 34 -3.87 16.72 6.98
CA GLU A 34 -3.80 15.64 7.98
C GLU A 34 -2.69 15.84 9.04
N ASN A 35 -2.30 17.09 9.27
CA ASN A 35 -1.41 17.53 10.34
C ASN A 35 -0.09 16.74 10.38
N THR A 36 0.56 16.65 9.25
CA THR A 36 1.78 15.85 9.08
C THR A 36 3.02 16.49 9.71
N ASN A 37 2.97 17.70 10.19
CA ASN A 37 4.14 18.52 10.58
C ASN A 37 5.23 18.55 9.49
N LEU A 38 4.88 18.20 8.25
CA LEU A 38 5.81 18.15 7.14
C LEU A 38 5.82 19.49 6.41
N PRO A 39 6.97 20.07 6.13
CA PRO A 39 7.05 21.26 5.28
C PRO A 39 6.46 20.97 3.91
N ARG A 40 5.67 21.91 3.39
CA ARG A 40 5.01 21.80 2.08
C ARG A 40 5.97 21.37 0.96
N ALA A 41 7.15 22.01 0.89
CA ALA A 41 8.19 21.69 -0.07
C ALA A 41 8.66 20.22 0.03
N THR A 42 8.71 19.67 1.24
CA THR A 42 9.06 18.27 1.46
C THR A 42 7.99 17.34 0.88
N VAL A 43 6.71 17.62 1.11
CA VAL A 43 5.61 16.80 0.57
C VAL A 43 5.67 16.80 -0.96
N TYR A 44 5.78 17.97 -1.60
CA TYR A 44 5.89 18.05 -3.07
C TYR A 44 7.05 17.22 -3.60
N ARG A 45 8.25 17.38 -3.05
CA ARG A 45 9.43 16.63 -3.46
C ARG A 45 9.27 15.12 -3.28
N LYS A 46 8.57 14.68 -2.22
CA LYS A 46 8.32 13.25 -1.98
C LYS A 46 7.27 12.70 -2.95
N ILE A 47 6.21 13.42 -3.22
CA ILE A 47 5.21 13.06 -4.24
C ILE A 47 5.85 12.91 -5.62
N GLU A 48 6.68 13.88 -6.04
CA GLU A 48 7.42 13.82 -7.30
C GLU A 48 8.28 12.55 -7.39
N LYS A 49 9.08 12.27 -6.35
CA LYS A 49 9.89 11.04 -6.30
C LYS A 49 9.07 9.76 -6.35
N MET A 50 7.90 9.74 -5.70
CA MET A 50 7.01 8.58 -5.73
C MET A 50 6.36 8.37 -7.10
N LEU A 51 6.05 9.45 -7.83
CA LEU A 51 5.61 9.40 -9.23
C LEU A 51 6.71 8.87 -10.14
N ASP A 52 7.93 9.41 -10.02
CA ASP A 52 9.08 9.02 -10.85
C ASP A 52 9.40 7.52 -10.76
N VAL A 53 9.23 6.94 -9.58
CA VAL A 53 9.49 5.50 -9.37
C VAL A 53 8.23 4.64 -9.57
N GLY A 54 7.10 5.24 -9.90
CA GLY A 54 5.84 4.53 -10.13
C GLY A 54 5.23 3.94 -8.86
N ALA A 55 5.53 4.47 -7.67
CA ALA A 55 4.90 4.05 -6.42
C ALA A 55 3.46 4.58 -6.29
N ILE A 56 3.19 5.73 -6.89
CA ILE A 56 1.86 6.34 -7.00
C ILE A 56 1.61 6.77 -8.45
N GLU A 57 0.35 7.03 -8.76
CA GLU A 57 -0.09 7.55 -10.05
C GLU A 57 -1.10 8.68 -9.87
N ILE A 58 -1.25 9.53 -10.88
CA ILE A 58 -2.30 10.55 -10.93
C ILE A 58 -3.55 9.87 -11.50
N VAL A 59 -4.60 9.81 -10.72
CA VAL A 59 -5.88 9.17 -11.10
C VAL A 59 -6.96 10.18 -11.45
N ASP A 60 -6.77 11.45 -11.10
CA ASP A 60 -7.71 12.53 -11.39
C ASP A 60 -7.00 13.88 -11.24
N SER A 61 -7.59 14.95 -11.78
CA SER A 61 -7.15 16.33 -11.58
C SER A 61 -8.32 17.29 -11.67
N HIS A 62 -8.31 18.33 -10.84
CA HIS A 62 -9.33 19.37 -10.85
C HIS A 62 -8.72 20.76 -10.65
N LYS A 63 -9.46 21.81 -11.00
CA LYS A 63 -9.01 23.18 -10.82
C LYS A 63 -9.47 23.73 -9.47
N VAL A 64 -8.50 24.23 -8.68
CA VAL A 64 -8.74 24.92 -7.42
C VAL A 64 -8.13 26.32 -7.52
N ARG A 65 -8.94 27.35 -7.44
CA ARG A 65 -8.51 28.76 -7.54
C ARG A 65 -7.59 29.04 -8.74
N GLY A 66 -7.92 28.43 -9.91
CA GLY A 66 -7.16 28.61 -11.15
C GLY A 66 -5.90 27.75 -11.30
N GLN A 67 -5.51 26.98 -10.26
CA GLN A 67 -4.39 26.03 -10.34
C GLN A 67 -4.92 24.61 -10.48
N THR A 68 -4.17 23.77 -11.21
CA THR A 68 -4.48 22.34 -11.32
C THR A 68 -3.99 21.62 -10.06
N GLU A 69 -4.88 20.91 -9.37
CA GLU A 69 -4.57 20.02 -8.27
C GLU A 69 -4.77 18.57 -8.71
N ASN A 70 -3.72 17.79 -8.58
CA ASN A 70 -3.72 16.37 -8.93
C ASN A 70 -4.17 15.51 -7.76
N VAL A 71 -4.89 14.44 -8.07
CA VAL A 71 -5.32 13.40 -7.13
C VAL A 71 -4.45 12.16 -7.34
N TYR A 72 -3.80 11.72 -6.30
CA TYR A 72 -2.86 10.60 -6.30
C TYR A 72 -3.48 9.36 -5.67
N ALA A 73 -3.18 8.20 -6.26
CA ALA A 73 -3.49 6.89 -5.70
C ALA A 73 -2.23 6.01 -5.70
N ILE A 74 -2.24 4.96 -4.89
CA ILE A 74 -1.20 3.94 -4.93
C ILE A 74 -1.28 3.22 -6.27
N LYS A 75 -0.19 3.20 -7.00
CA LYS A 75 -0.09 2.34 -8.18
C LYS A 75 0.03 0.90 -7.71
N THR A 76 -0.91 0.06 -8.12
CA THR A 76 -0.84 -1.37 -7.82
C THR A 76 0.34 -1.97 -8.57
N ILE A 77 1.40 -2.30 -7.84
CA ILE A 77 2.56 -2.98 -8.41
C ILE A 77 2.27 -4.47 -8.34
N TYR A 78 1.97 -5.08 -9.48
CA TYR A 78 2.03 -6.53 -9.61
C TYR A 78 3.51 -6.92 -9.71
N ILE A 79 3.99 -7.77 -8.81
CA ILE A 79 5.34 -8.37 -8.88
C ILE A 79 5.31 -9.48 -9.95
N ALA A 80 4.87 -9.16 -11.13
CA ALA A 80 4.75 -10.09 -12.23
C ALA A 80 5.42 -9.50 -13.48
N ASN A 81 6.72 -9.22 -13.40
CA ASN A 81 7.47 -8.94 -14.62
C ASN A 81 8.61 -9.94 -14.75
N PRO A 82 8.47 -10.92 -15.66
CA PRO A 82 9.42 -12.02 -15.80
C PRO A 82 10.77 -11.62 -16.41
N GLU A 83 10.97 -10.35 -16.77
CA GLU A 83 12.19 -9.93 -17.46
C GLU A 83 13.44 -9.92 -16.58
N ASN A 84 13.28 -9.89 -15.24
CA ASN A 84 14.42 -9.92 -14.32
C ASN A 84 14.07 -10.51 -12.95
N ASN A 85 14.47 -11.78 -12.72
CA ASN A 85 14.25 -12.48 -11.46
C ASN A 85 14.94 -11.81 -10.26
N GLU A 86 16.10 -11.17 -10.46
CA GLU A 86 16.81 -10.48 -9.39
C GLU A 86 16.03 -9.28 -8.88
N ASP A 87 15.43 -8.51 -9.77
CA ASP A 87 14.60 -7.37 -9.38
C ASP A 87 13.29 -7.80 -8.74
N SER A 88 12.69 -8.89 -9.21
CA SER A 88 11.51 -9.51 -8.58
C SER A 88 11.82 -9.96 -7.15
N PHE A 89 12.96 -10.61 -6.92
CA PHE A 89 13.40 -11.02 -5.59
C PHE A 89 13.64 -9.83 -4.66
N LYS A 90 14.25 -8.75 -5.15
CA LYS A 90 14.42 -7.50 -4.39
C LYS A 90 13.07 -6.93 -3.96
N MET A 91 12.08 -6.90 -4.86
CA MET A 91 10.74 -6.41 -4.55
C MET A 91 10.02 -7.26 -3.49
N VAL A 92 10.11 -8.58 -3.58
CA VAL A 92 9.58 -9.50 -2.56
C VAL A 92 10.26 -9.22 -1.21
N THR A 93 11.59 -9.13 -1.18
CA THR A 93 12.35 -8.86 0.04
C THR A 93 11.90 -7.57 0.72
N ILE A 94 11.71 -6.48 -0.04
CA ILE A 94 11.25 -5.20 0.50
C ILE A 94 9.84 -5.32 1.05
N SER A 95 8.96 -6.00 0.33
CA SER A 95 7.57 -6.18 0.77
C SER A 95 7.52 -6.95 2.09
N LEU A 96 8.33 -8.00 2.23
CA LEU A 96 8.44 -8.77 3.47
C LEU A 96 9.03 -7.93 4.61
N MET A 97 10.05 -7.10 4.35
CA MET A 97 10.59 -6.19 5.37
C MET A 97 9.54 -5.16 5.84
N GLN A 98 8.71 -4.64 4.94
CA GLN A 98 7.63 -3.73 5.30
C GLN A 98 6.55 -4.41 6.14
N ILE A 99 6.23 -5.67 5.84
CA ILE A 99 5.30 -6.47 6.64
C ILE A 99 5.89 -6.68 8.03
N LEU A 100 7.16 -7.07 8.13
CA LEU A 100 7.86 -7.30 9.39
C LEU A 100 7.90 -6.02 10.25
N ASP A 101 8.21 -4.86 9.67
CA ASP A 101 8.19 -3.57 10.35
C ASP A 101 6.79 -3.20 10.89
N GLN A 102 5.72 -3.56 10.19
CA GLN A 102 4.35 -3.36 10.68
C GLN A 102 4.05 -4.23 11.90
N TYR A 103 4.49 -5.50 11.88
CA TYR A 103 4.35 -6.41 13.02
C TYR A 103 5.20 -5.93 14.21
N ASP A 104 6.43 -5.51 13.99
CA ASP A 104 7.31 -4.98 15.05
C ASP A 104 6.67 -3.76 15.74
N ARG A 105 6.15 -2.81 14.97
CA ARG A 105 5.44 -1.65 15.52
C ARG A 105 4.18 -2.05 16.28
N TYR A 106 3.43 -3.02 15.77
CA TYR A 106 2.25 -3.51 16.45
C TYR A 106 2.60 -4.10 17.82
N PHE A 107 3.58 -5.00 17.89
CA PHE A 107 3.97 -5.67 19.13
C PHE A 107 4.68 -4.76 20.14
N LYS A 108 5.23 -3.64 19.69
CA LYS A 108 5.78 -2.58 20.57
C LYS A 108 4.71 -1.63 21.11
N SER A 109 3.49 -1.71 20.61
CA SER A 109 2.41 -0.85 21.07
C SER A 109 1.85 -1.37 22.40
N GLU A 110 1.62 -0.48 23.36
CA GLU A 110 1.08 -0.82 24.68
C GLU A 110 -0.33 -1.43 24.64
N ASN A 111 -1.07 -1.20 23.56
CA ASN A 111 -2.45 -1.66 23.37
C ASN A 111 -2.56 -2.86 22.41
N ALA A 112 -1.47 -3.58 22.15
CA ALA A 112 -1.48 -4.74 21.26
C ALA A 112 -2.28 -5.88 21.89
N ASP A 113 -3.36 -6.29 21.22
CA ASP A 113 -4.18 -7.45 21.60
C ASP A 113 -4.50 -8.27 20.35
N VAL A 114 -3.73 -9.34 20.17
CA VAL A 114 -3.79 -10.21 18.98
C VAL A 114 -5.20 -10.75 18.73
N ASN A 115 -5.92 -11.13 19.79
CA ASN A 115 -7.25 -11.71 19.68
C ASN A 115 -8.30 -10.65 19.33
N LYS A 116 -8.29 -9.53 20.04
CA LYS A 116 -9.19 -8.40 19.80
C LYS A 116 -8.97 -7.79 18.42
N ASP A 117 -7.72 -7.66 18.01
CA ASP A 117 -7.35 -7.09 16.72
C ASP A 117 -7.40 -8.11 15.58
N LYS A 118 -7.67 -9.39 15.90
CA LYS A 118 -7.75 -10.49 14.93
C LYS A 118 -6.51 -10.56 14.05
N LEU A 119 -5.34 -10.44 14.70
CA LEU A 119 -4.07 -10.61 14.02
C LEU A 119 -3.80 -12.10 13.83
N PHE A 120 -3.46 -12.50 12.62
CA PHE A 120 -3.11 -13.88 12.32
C PHE A 120 -2.09 -13.96 11.17
N LEU A 121 -1.33 -15.04 11.17
CA LEU A 121 -0.52 -15.49 10.05
C LEU A 121 -0.94 -16.93 9.73
N LEU A 122 -1.47 -17.15 8.54
CA LEU A 122 -1.91 -18.47 8.08
C LEU A 122 -1.04 -18.91 6.92
N ASN A 123 -0.63 -20.17 6.95
CA ASN A 123 0.07 -20.83 5.86
C ASN A 123 -0.69 -22.10 5.50
N TYR A 124 -1.06 -22.24 4.24
CA TYR A 124 -1.70 -23.43 3.70
C TYR A 124 -0.84 -24.01 2.58
N ALA A 125 -0.45 -25.28 2.70
CA ALA A 125 0.12 -26.01 1.59
C ALA A 125 -1.01 -26.68 0.81
N ILE A 126 -1.20 -26.29 -0.45
CA ILE A 126 -2.28 -26.77 -1.30
C ILE A 126 -1.67 -27.25 -2.61
N SER A 127 -2.04 -28.46 -3.06
CA SER A 127 -1.65 -28.97 -4.38
C SER A 127 -2.79 -28.70 -5.35
N LEU A 128 -2.56 -27.84 -6.34
CA LEU A 128 -3.55 -27.42 -7.32
C LEU A 128 -2.95 -27.45 -8.73
N SER A 129 -3.79 -27.69 -9.73
CA SER A 129 -3.43 -27.37 -11.10
C SER A 129 -3.39 -25.83 -11.30
N ASP A 130 -2.69 -25.36 -12.35
CA ASP A 130 -2.67 -23.93 -12.70
C ASP A 130 -4.07 -23.37 -12.93
N LYS A 131 -4.95 -24.17 -13.50
CA LYS A 131 -6.36 -23.81 -13.72
C LYS A 131 -7.09 -23.60 -12.39
N ASP A 132 -6.99 -24.55 -11.48
CA ASP A 132 -7.69 -24.50 -10.19
C ASP A 132 -7.10 -23.37 -9.32
N PHE A 133 -5.77 -23.16 -9.38
CA PHE A 133 -5.12 -22.04 -8.70
C PHE A 133 -5.64 -20.70 -9.24
N SER A 134 -5.75 -20.54 -10.57
CA SER A 134 -6.26 -19.31 -11.18
C SER A 134 -7.73 -19.05 -10.81
N GLU A 135 -8.54 -20.10 -10.74
CA GLU A 135 -9.95 -20.02 -10.32
C GLU A 135 -10.05 -19.61 -8.86
N MET A 136 -9.28 -20.24 -7.97
CA MET A 136 -9.19 -19.87 -6.56
C MET A 136 -8.80 -18.40 -6.38
N MET A 137 -7.75 -17.94 -7.06
CA MET A 137 -7.29 -16.55 -6.98
C MET A 137 -8.33 -15.56 -7.47
N SER A 138 -9.04 -15.90 -8.58
CA SER A 138 -10.16 -15.10 -9.07
C SER A 138 -11.28 -14.96 -8.03
N GLY A 139 -11.60 -16.05 -7.32
CA GLY A 139 -12.54 -16.03 -6.21
C GLY A 139 -12.13 -15.10 -5.08
N ILE A 140 -10.87 -15.19 -4.64
CA ILE A 140 -10.30 -14.34 -3.59
C ILE A 140 -10.36 -12.86 -4.00
N PHE A 141 -9.94 -12.52 -5.22
CA PHE A 141 -9.98 -11.13 -5.70
C PHE A 141 -11.41 -10.58 -5.77
N LYS A 142 -12.40 -11.37 -6.17
CA LYS A 142 -13.82 -10.96 -6.16
C LYS A 142 -14.30 -10.65 -4.74
N ILE A 143 -13.90 -11.45 -3.75
CA ILE A 143 -14.24 -11.22 -2.35
C ILE A 143 -13.59 -9.92 -1.85
N VAL A 144 -12.29 -9.73 -2.09
CA VAL A 144 -11.57 -8.52 -1.69
C VAL A 144 -12.21 -7.27 -2.32
N ASP A 145 -12.46 -7.27 -3.63
CA ASP A 145 -13.08 -6.16 -4.35
C ASP A 145 -14.47 -5.80 -3.79
N LYS A 146 -15.30 -6.80 -3.49
CA LYS A 146 -16.60 -6.58 -2.83
C LYS A 146 -16.47 -5.82 -1.52
N TYR A 147 -15.51 -6.18 -0.67
CA TYR A 147 -15.33 -5.53 0.62
C TYR A 147 -14.59 -4.19 0.54
N GLN A 148 -13.72 -3.99 -0.43
CA GLN A 148 -13.10 -2.69 -0.69
C GLN A 148 -14.12 -1.62 -1.11
N LYS A 149 -15.18 -2.01 -1.82
CA LYS A 149 -16.27 -1.12 -2.25
C LYS A 149 -17.31 -0.85 -1.16
N LYS A 150 -17.28 -1.59 -0.07
CA LYS A 150 -18.24 -1.41 1.02
C LYS A 150 -17.95 -0.09 1.76
N LYS A 151 -19.01 0.68 2.05
CA LYS A 151 -18.88 1.87 2.89
C LYS A 151 -18.38 1.47 4.28
N SER A 152 -17.37 2.18 4.77
CA SER A 152 -16.84 1.99 6.10
C SER A 152 -17.85 2.44 7.15
N SER A 153 -18.05 1.66 8.21
CA SER A 153 -18.78 2.05 9.41
C SER A 153 -17.91 2.92 10.33
N SER A 154 -18.51 3.58 11.31
CA SER A 154 -17.79 4.45 12.24
C SER A 154 -16.78 3.69 13.13
N ASP A 155 -16.98 2.38 13.31
CA ASP A 155 -16.13 1.46 14.07
C ASP A 155 -15.12 0.69 13.19
N ALA A 156 -15.06 1.01 11.89
CA ALA A 156 -14.18 0.32 10.95
C ALA A 156 -12.71 0.56 11.29
N LYS A 157 -11.94 -0.52 11.38
CA LYS A 157 -10.48 -0.49 11.51
C LYS A 157 -9.83 -0.79 10.18
N LEU A 158 -8.73 -0.11 9.87
CA LEU A 158 -7.89 -0.47 8.73
C LEU A 158 -7.28 -1.84 8.93
N ARG A 159 -7.44 -2.72 7.93
CA ARG A 159 -6.88 -4.07 7.88
C ARG A 159 -5.98 -4.21 6.67
N ASN A 160 -4.73 -4.61 6.87
CA ASN A 160 -3.85 -4.99 5.78
C ASN A 160 -3.95 -6.50 5.57
N LEU A 161 -4.33 -6.92 4.38
CA LEU A 161 -4.36 -8.31 3.96
C LEU A 161 -3.25 -8.52 2.93
N TYR A 162 -2.36 -9.45 3.21
CA TYR A 162 -1.27 -9.84 2.32
C TYR A 162 -1.55 -11.24 1.77
N LEU A 163 -1.48 -11.37 0.46
CA LEU A 163 -1.56 -12.65 -0.24
C LEU A 163 -0.19 -12.93 -0.85
N LEU A 164 0.40 -14.03 -0.43
CA LEU A 164 1.72 -14.48 -0.87
C LEU A 164 1.58 -15.89 -1.42
N SER A 165 2.22 -16.16 -2.55
CA SER A 165 2.30 -17.48 -3.16
C SER A 165 3.74 -17.74 -3.61
N VAL A 166 4.25 -18.94 -3.37
CA VAL A 166 5.56 -19.44 -3.81
C VAL A 166 5.40 -20.82 -4.40
#